data_80bb5ff1b08c3e66e5d112822c3ab50a
#
_entry.id   80bb5ff1b08c3e66e5d112822c3ab50a
#
_cell.length_a   1.000
_cell.length_b   1.000
_cell.length_c   1.000
_cell.angle_alpha   90.00
_cell.angle_beta   90.00
_cell.angle_gamma   90.00
#
_symmetry.space_group_name_H-M   'P 1'
#
loop_
_entity.id
_entity.type
_entity.pdbx_description
1 polymer ?
#
loop_
_entity_poly.entity_id
_entity_poly.type
_entity_poly.pdbx_seq_one_letter_code
_entity_poly.pdbx_strand_id
1 'polypeptide(L)'
;GPQIIRLRPAPHVRSHIQSYSLKIKPEKHFINWQQDPFGNFLARVVFPEKTNEFRVETDLITEIRVFNPFDFFIEEHAQFFPFDYEASLKKELAPYLELKETGPLLNAMLQSIDQRKQTIIDFLVSLNQLLSHSLTYLVRLEPGVQSCEETLQKKSASCRDMAWLLCQLLRHLGLASRFASGYLIQLKPDVQSVDGPSGTEQDFTDLHAWTEVYLPGAGWVGLDPTSGLFAGEGHISLCSTPNPSGSAPITGSVEPCESALTHEMSITRIQEQRRVTKPYTETEWQSIDALGKKVD
;
A
#
# COMPACT_ATOMS: atom_id res chain seq x y z
N GLY A 1 -28.11 9.06 2.34
CA GLY A 1 -27.46 8.55 3.56
C GLY A 1 -26.13 9.25 3.84
N PRO A 2 -25.48 9.00 4.97
CA PRO A 2 -24.18 9.56 5.25
C PRO A 2 -23.13 9.03 4.28
N GLN A 3 -22.15 9.90 3.94
CA GLN A 3 -20.98 9.54 3.17
C GLN A 3 -19.78 9.49 4.09
N ILE A 4 -18.91 8.51 3.92
CA ILE A 4 -17.67 8.34 4.70
C ILE A 4 -16.50 8.51 3.74
N ILE A 5 -15.65 9.48 4.03
CA ILE A 5 -14.48 9.82 3.21
C ILE A 5 -13.21 9.45 4.01
N ARG A 6 -12.29 8.70 3.37
CA ARG A 6 -11.01 8.23 3.90
C ARG A 6 -9.86 8.67 3.00
N LEU A 7 -9.77 9.97 2.78
CA LEU A 7 -8.78 10.59 1.87
C LEU A 7 -7.75 11.43 2.62
N ARG A 8 -7.74 11.38 3.96
CA ARG A 8 -6.72 12.02 4.79
C ARG A 8 -5.61 11.00 5.10
N PRO A 9 -4.33 11.38 4.95
CA PRO A 9 -3.22 10.51 5.32
C PRO A 9 -3.36 9.97 6.74
N ALA A 10 -3.09 8.68 6.89
CA ALA A 10 -3.21 7.99 8.17
C ALA A 10 -2.19 8.52 9.19
N PRO A 11 -2.46 8.43 10.50
CA PRO A 11 -1.54 8.93 11.53
C PRO A 11 -0.15 8.27 11.51
N HIS A 12 -0.07 7.05 10.97
CA HIS A 12 1.16 6.26 10.92
C HIS A 12 1.93 6.37 9.60
N VAL A 13 1.53 7.29 8.69
CA VAL A 13 2.25 7.51 7.43
C VAL A 13 3.68 7.99 7.72
N ARG A 14 4.65 7.44 6.99
CA ARG A 14 6.07 7.82 7.17
C ARG A 14 6.41 9.15 6.53
N SER A 15 5.70 9.54 5.47
CA SER A 15 5.91 10.80 4.77
C SER A 15 5.49 11.99 5.62
N HIS A 16 6.26 13.06 5.60
CA HIS A 16 5.93 14.29 6.32
C HIS A 16 4.84 15.06 5.57
N ILE A 17 3.65 15.09 6.14
CA ILE A 17 2.51 15.83 5.61
C ILE A 17 2.60 17.29 6.06
N GLN A 18 2.88 18.19 5.14
CA GLN A 18 2.98 19.63 5.40
C GLN A 18 1.61 20.30 5.43
N SER A 19 0.71 19.86 4.52
CA SER A 19 -0.63 20.42 4.43
C SER A 19 -1.60 19.38 3.89
N TYR A 20 -2.84 19.46 4.38
CA TYR A 20 -3.96 18.68 3.87
C TYR A 20 -5.23 19.52 3.89
N SER A 21 -5.97 19.53 2.81
CA SER A 21 -7.31 20.13 2.76
C SER A 21 -8.33 19.17 2.15
N LEU A 22 -9.57 19.29 2.61
CA LEU A 22 -10.72 18.58 2.09
C LEU A 22 -11.82 19.58 1.78
N LYS A 23 -12.25 19.62 0.52
CA LYS A 23 -13.38 20.43 0.05
C LYS A 23 -14.49 19.50 -0.43
N ILE A 24 -15.71 19.80 -0.04
CA ILE A 24 -16.89 19.00 -0.35
C ILE A 24 -17.98 19.90 -0.94
N LYS A 25 -18.61 19.45 -2.00
CA LYS A 25 -19.79 20.09 -2.57
C LYS A 25 -20.98 19.11 -2.56
N PRO A 26 -22.20 19.63 -2.32
CA PRO A 26 -22.55 21.02 -2.05
C PRO A 26 -22.00 21.50 -0.70
N GLU A 27 -21.81 22.83 -0.57
CA GLU A 27 -21.23 23.45 0.63
C GLU A 27 -22.09 23.30 1.88
N LYS A 28 -23.41 23.19 1.69
CA LYS A 28 -24.35 22.97 2.79
C LYS A 28 -24.34 21.50 3.20
N HIS A 29 -23.39 21.15 4.06
CA HIS A 29 -23.24 19.81 4.65
C HIS A 29 -22.76 19.90 6.09
N PHE A 30 -22.94 18.81 6.82
CA PHE A 30 -22.31 18.59 8.12
C PHE A 30 -21.16 17.61 7.96
N ILE A 31 -20.04 17.91 8.56
CA ILE A 31 -18.84 17.06 8.60
C ILE A 31 -18.47 16.75 10.05
N ASN A 32 -18.21 15.49 10.34
CA ASN A 32 -17.66 15.04 11.60
C ASN A 32 -16.43 14.17 11.34
N TRP A 33 -15.30 14.62 11.84
CA TRP A 33 -14.06 13.86 11.83
C TRP A 33 -14.04 12.89 13.00
N GLN A 34 -13.65 11.64 12.71
CA GLN A 34 -13.53 10.58 13.70
C GLN A 34 -12.40 9.63 13.30
N GLN A 35 -12.01 8.78 14.22
CA GLN A 35 -11.14 7.64 13.92
C GLN A 35 -11.94 6.35 13.97
N ASP A 36 -11.59 5.39 13.10
CA ASP A 36 -12.11 4.05 13.18
C ASP A 36 -11.41 3.23 14.28
N PRO A 37 -11.83 1.98 14.58
CA PRO A 37 -11.17 1.13 15.56
C PRO A 37 -9.71 0.79 15.22
N PHE A 38 -9.26 1.05 14.01
CA PHE A 38 -7.90 0.79 13.54
C PHE A 38 -7.02 2.06 13.51
N GLY A 39 -7.58 3.20 13.97
CA GLY A 39 -6.88 4.47 14.07
C GLY A 39 -6.88 5.32 12.79
N ASN A 40 -7.59 4.91 11.73
CA ASN A 40 -7.65 5.67 10.50
C ASN A 40 -8.56 6.89 10.63
N PHE A 41 -8.26 7.98 9.93
CA PHE A 41 -9.11 9.16 9.88
C PHE A 41 -10.31 8.95 8.94
N LEU A 42 -11.51 9.28 9.43
CA LEU A 42 -12.75 9.27 8.67
C LEU A 42 -13.41 10.63 8.73
N ALA A 43 -13.86 11.15 7.59
CA ALA A 43 -14.80 12.27 7.52
C ALA A 43 -16.19 11.75 7.25
N ARG A 44 -17.06 11.81 8.24
CA ARG A 44 -18.50 11.50 8.06
C ARG A 44 -19.24 12.74 7.63
N VAL A 45 -19.81 12.69 6.43
CA VAL A 45 -20.52 13.82 5.79
C VAL A 45 -21.98 13.49 5.66
N VAL A 46 -22.82 14.46 6.02
CA VAL A 46 -24.29 14.37 5.90
C VAL A 46 -24.81 15.60 5.19
N PHE A 47 -25.59 15.41 4.16
CA PHE A 47 -26.28 16.46 3.44
C PHE A 47 -27.69 16.61 3.98
N PRO A 48 -28.11 17.82 4.43
CA PRO A 48 -29.46 18.05 4.96
C PRO A 48 -30.50 18.07 3.85
N GLU A 49 -30.11 18.33 2.63
CA GLU A 49 -30.95 18.41 1.46
C GLU A 49 -30.52 17.39 0.40
N LYS A 50 -31.45 17.00 -0.47
CA LYS A 50 -31.16 16.17 -1.63
C LYS A 50 -30.29 16.95 -2.61
N THR A 51 -29.31 16.27 -3.19
CA THR A 51 -28.39 16.83 -4.19
C THR A 51 -28.22 15.85 -5.34
N ASN A 52 -27.97 16.37 -6.52
CA ASN A 52 -27.63 15.60 -7.72
C ASN A 52 -26.11 15.62 -8.02
N GLU A 53 -25.33 16.27 -7.16
CA GLU A 53 -23.88 16.30 -7.27
C GLU A 53 -23.25 16.05 -5.89
N PHE A 54 -22.23 15.19 -5.85
CA PHE A 54 -21.36 15.02 -4.71
C PHE A 54 -19.92 15.07 -5.21
N ARG A 55 -19.23 16.16 -4.89
CA ARG A 55 -17.83 16.37 -5.27
C ARG A 55 -16.95 16.42 -4.04
N VAL A 56 -15.84 15.71 -4.12
CA VAL A 56 -14.79 15.69 -3.09
C VAL A 56 -13.49 16.08 -3.74
N GLU A 57 -12.85 17.11 -3.20
CA GLU A 57 -11.52 17.55 -3.61
C GLU A 57 -10.59 17.45 -2.41
N THR A 58 -9.43 16.83 -2.60
CA THR A 58 -8.35 16.81 -1.62
C THR A 58 -7.10 17.45 -2.20
N ASP A 59 -6.43 18.23 -1.38
CA ASP A 59 -5.15 18.86 -1.71
C ASP A 59 -4.15 18.48 -0.63
N LEU A 60 -3.01 17.93 -1.02
CA LEU A 60 -2.00 17.37 -0.13
C LEU A 60 -0.62 17.91 -0.51
N ILE A 61 0.07 18.50 0.46
CA ILE A 61 1.49 18.83 0.33
C ILE A 61 2.26 17.86 1.22
N THR A 62 3.13 17.08 0.62
CA THR A 62 3.94 16.09 1.32
C THR A 62 5.40 16.16 0.90
N GLU A 63 6.28 15.87 1.83
CA GLU A 63 7.70 15.71 1.58
C GLU A 63 7.99 14.22 1.35
N ILE A 64 8.45 13.87 0.15
CA ILE A 64 8.86 12.52 -0.19
C ILE A 64 10.35 12.39 0.09
N ARG A 65 10.69 11.58 1.08
CA ARG A 65 12.09 11.25 1.43
C ARG A 65 12.34 9.79 1.09
N VAL A 66 13.33 9.56 0.25
CA VAL A 66 13.77 8.20 -0.04
C VAL A 66 14.25 7.53 1.23
N PHE A 67 13.73 6.35 1.51
CA PHE A 67 14.20 5.51 2.59
C PHE A 67 14.41 4.07 2.08
N ASN A 68 15.28 3.34 2.74
CA ASN A 68 15.44 1.92 2.47
C ASN A 68 14.22 1.17 3.07
N PRO A 69 13.37 0.50 2.27
CA PRO A 69 12.22 -0.23 2.78
C PRO A 69 12.59 -1.41 3.69
N PHE A 70 13.86 -1.81 3.70
CA PHE A 70 14.43 -2.86 4.57
C PHE A 70 15.11 -2.30 5.82
N ASP A 71 15.07 -0.99 6.07
CA ASP A 71 15.67 -0.37 7.25
C ASP A 71 14.78 -0.55 8.48
N PHE A 72 14.76 -1.77 9.00
CA PHE A 72 14.08 -2.17 10.23
C PHE A 72 14.78 -3.35 10.90
N PHE A 73 14.53 -3.52 12.18
CA PHE A 73 15.00 -4.68 12.92
C PHE A 73 13.86 -5.71 13.06
N ILE A 74 14.23 -6.98 13.03
CA ILE A 74 13.30 -8.10 13.26
C ILE A 74 13.75 -8.81 14.54
N GLU A 75 12.82 -9.13 15.41
CA GLU A 75 13.09 -9.93 16.60
C GLU A 75 13.63 -11.32 16.23
N GLU A 76 14.54 -11.87 17.02
CA GLU A 76 15.29 -13.08 16.70
C GLU A 76 14.37 -14.25 16.32
N HIS A 77 13.25 -14.45 17.05
CA HIS A 77 12.32 -15.54 16.80
C HIS A 77 11.54 -15.41 15.48
N ALA A 78 11.46 -14.20 14.90
CA ALA A 78 10.74 -13.91 13.66
C ALA A 78 11.65 -13.70 12.44
N GLN A 79 12.97 -13.86 12.57
CA GLN A 79 13.93 -13.68 11.46
C GLN A 79 13.76 -14.71 10.35
N PHE A 80 13.19 -15.86 10.66
CA PHE A 80 12.97 -16.94 9.70
C PHE A 80 11.50 -17.28 9.56
N PHE A 81 11.06 -17.54 8.35
CA PHE A 81 9.76 -18.15 8.07
C PHE A 81 9.90 -19.68 8.12
N PRO A 82 8.94 -20.43 8.68
CA PRO A 82 7.78 -19.97 9.45
C PRO A 82 8.17 -19.57 10.88
N PHE A 83 7.39 -18.66 11.45
CA PHE A 83 7.47 -18.32 12.88
C PHE A 83 6.07 -18.18 13.50
N ASP A 84 5.99 -18.20 14.82
CA ASP A 84 4.76 -17.98 15.57
C ASP A 84 4.82 -16.64 16.34
N TYR A 85 3.72 -15.91 16.35
CA TYR A 85 3.58 -14.73 17.22
C TYR A 85 3.45 -15.16 18.68
N GLU A 86 4.03 -14.37 19.59
CA GLU A 86 3.80 -14.55 21.02
C GLU A 86 2.30 -14.47 21.35
N ALA A 87 1.86 -15.21 22.36
CA ALA A 87 0.44 -15.40 22.68
C ALA A 87 -0.32 -14.08 22.99
N SER A 88 0.35 -13.09 23.59
CA SER A 88 -0.20 -11.76 23.83
C SER A 88 -0.41 -11.00 22.53
N LEU A 89 0.63 -10.91 21.71
CA LEU A 89 0.62 -10.23 20.41
C LEU A 89 -0.37 -10.89 19.43
N LYS A 90 -0.45 -12.22 19.42
CA LYS A 90 -1.39 -12.97 18.59
C LYS A 90 -2.85 -12.62 18.89
N LYS A 91 -3.19 -12.31 20.16
CA LYS A 91 -4.54 -11.84 20.52
C LYS A 91 -4.84 -10.46 19.96
N GLU A 92 -3.87 -9.54 20.00
CA GLU A 92 -4.00 -8.20 19.44
C GLU A 92 -4.09 -8.21 17.92
N LEU A 93 -3.39 -9.14 17.27
CA LEU A 93 -3.39 -9.34 15.83
C LEU A 93 -4.56 -10.22 15.32
N ALA A 94 -5.46 -10.70 16.20
CA ALA A 94 -6.52 -11.63 15.82
C ALA A 94 -7.35 -11.19 14.57
N PRO A 95 -7.77 -9.91 14.42
CA PRO A 95 -8.50 -9.47 13.22
C PRO A 95 -7.70 -9.61 11.92
N TYR A 96 -6.38 -9.55 12.02
CA TYR A 96 -5.43 -9.59 10.90
C TYR A 96 -4.94 -11.01 10.57
N LEU A 97 -5.32 -12.00 11.39
CA LEU A 97 -5.09 -13.42 11.17
C LEU A 97 -6.35 -14.16 10.72
N GLU A 98 -7.50 -13.49 10.73
CA GLU A 98 -8.78 -14.08 10.38
C GLU A 98 -8.85 -14.49 8.90
N LEU A 99 -9.07 -15.78 8.64
CA LEU A 99 -9.27 -16.30 7.30
C LEU A 99 -10.68 -15.96 6.83
N LYS A 100 -10.79 -15.19 5.75
CA LYS A 100 -12.08 -14.78 5.17
C LYS A 100 -12.45 -15.57 3.93
N GLU A 101 -11.46 -16.09 3.24
CA GLU A 101 -11.65 -16.81 2.00
C GLU A 101 -10.89 -18.13 2.00
N THR A 102 -11.50 -19.12 1.40
CA THR A 102 -10.94 -20.45 1.15
C THR A 102 -11.44 -20.92 -0.21
N GLY A 103 -10.68 -21.80 -0.86
CA GLY A 103 -11.12 -22.37 -2.13
C GLY A 103 -10.06 -23.25 -2.77
N PRO A 104 -10.42 -24.04 -3.80
CA PRO A 104 -9.50 -24.98 -4.42
C PRO A 104 -8.32 -24.32 -5.10
N LEU A 105 -8.50 -23.18 -5.79
CA LEU A 105 -7.39 -22.47 -6.46
C LEU A 105 -6.48 -21.81 -5.44
N LEU A 106 -7.04 -21.18 -4.39
CA LEU A 106 -6.27 -20.62 -3.29
C LEU A 106 -5.44 -21.70 -2.58
N ASN A 107 -6.04 -22.85 -2.29
CA ASN A 107 -5.33 -23.98 -1.70
C ASN A 107 -4.22 -24.52 -2.61
N ALA A 108 -4.48 -24.64 -3.91
CA ALA A 108 -3.45 -25.06 -4.87
C ALA A 108 -2.28 -24.07 -4.91
N MET A 109 -2.56 -22.76 -4.88
CA MET A 109 -1.53 -21.74 -4.80
C MET A 109 -0.73 -21.82 -3.51
N LEU A 110 -1.38 -21.98 -2.35
CA LEU A 110 -0.72 -22.18 -1.05
C LEU A 110 0.22 -23.39 -1.05
N GLN A 111 -0.17 -24.48 -1.69
CA GLN A 111 0.68 -25.68 -1.83
C GLN A 111 1.89 -25.46 -2.75
N SER A 112 1.81 -24.51 -3.69
CA SER A 112 2.91 -24.19 -4.59
C SER A 112 3.97 -23.26 -3.96
N ILE A 113 3.64 -22.60 -2.86
CA ILE A 113 4.55 -21.70 -2.16
C ILE A 113 5.60 -22.52 -1.39
N ASP A 114 6.86 -22.15 -1.53
CA ASP A 114 7.95 -22.77 -0.77
C ASP A 114 7.88 -22.37 0.71
N GLN A 115 7.49 -23.30 1.55
CA GLN A 115 7.32 -23.09 2.99
C GLN A 115 8.51 -23.61 3.82
N ARG A 116 9.63 -23.95 3.18
CA ARG A 116 10.84 -24.34 3.89
C ARG A 116 11.40 -23.17 4.68
N LYS A 117 12.16 -23.46 5.72
CA LYS A 117 12.86 -22.46 6.53
C LYS A 117 13.78 -21.60 5.66
N GLN A 118 13.53 -20.31 5.66
CA GLN A 118 14.29 -19.28 4.95
C GLN A 118 14.17 -17.95 5.71
N THR A 119 14.93 -16.92 5.37
CA THR A 119 14.75 -15.62 6.01
C THR A 119 13.36 -15.08 5.70
N ILE A 120 12.75 -14.40 6.67
CA ILE A 120 11.39 -13.86 6.45
C ILE A 120 11.36 -12.85 5.30
N ILE A 121 12.44 -12.10 5.10
CA ILE A 121 12.53 -11.13 4.01
C ILE A 121 12.54 -11.82 2.66
N ASP A 122 13.39 -12.86 2.47
CA ASP A 122 13.43 -13.61 1.21
C ASP A 122 12.09 -14.27 0.91
N PHE A 123 11.43 -14.81 1.95
CA PHE A 123 10.09 -15.38 1.83
C PHE A 123 9.08 -14.35 1.32
N LEU A 124 9.03 -13.16 1.94
CA LEU A 124 8.08 -12.11 1.56
C LEU A 124 8.37 -11.53 0.17
N VAL A 125 9.64 -11.33 -0.17
CA VAL A 125 10.04 -10.92 -1.53
C VAL A 125 9.59 -11.96 -2.56
N SER A 126 9.88 -13.23 -2.32
CA SER A 126 9.53 -14.32 -3.25
C SER A 126 8.01 -14.45 -3.43
N LEU A 127 7.25 -14.36 -2.33
CA LEU A 127 5.78 -14.42 -2.38
C LEU A 127 5.18 -13.23 -3.14
N ASN A 128 5.67 -12.03 -2.87
CA ASN A 128 5.20 -10.82 -3.54
C ASN A 128 5.48 -10.83 -5.04
N GLN A 129 6.69 -11.25 -5.43
CA GLN A 129 7.08 -11.42 -6.83
C GLN A 129 6.31 -12.52 -7.52
N LEU A 130 6.04 -13.64 -6.84
CA LEU A 130 5.20 -14.72 -7.36
C LEU A 130 3.83 -14.19 -7.80
N LEU A 131 3.19 -13.36 -6.99
CA LEU A 131 1.90 -12.74 -7.33
C LEU A 131 2.02 -11.77 -8.50
N SER A 132 3.01 -10.88 -8.46
CA SER A 132 3.25 -9.90 -9.52
C SER A 132 3.44 -10.57 -10.89
N HIS A 133 4.14 -11.70 -10.93
CA HIS A 133 4.40 -12.43 -12.18
C HIS A 133 3.26 -13.37 -12.59
N SER A 134 2.40 -13.79 -11.65
CA SER A 134 1.31 -14.75 -11.93
C SER A 134 0.04 -14.10 -12.45
N LEU A 135 -0.12 -12.81 -12.26
CA LEU A 135 -1.35 -12.08 -12.57
C LEU A 135 -1.08 -10.93 -13.53
N THR A 136 -1.98 -10.75 -14.48
CA THR A 136 -1.97 -9.59 -15.37
C THR A 136 -2.66 -8.42 -14.67
N TYR A 137 -1.94 -7.31 -14.49
CA TYR A 137 -2.53 -6.10 -13.92
C TYR A 137 -3.53 -5.46 -14.90
N LEU A 138 -4.66 -5.02 -14.38
CA LEU A 138 -5.66 -4.23 -15.11
C LEU A 138 -6.30 -3.18 -14.21
N VAL A 139 -6.70 -2.07 -14.79
CA VAL A 139 -7.52 -1.07 -14.10
C VAL A 139 -8.97 -1.55 -14.11
N ARG A 140 -9.57 -1.64 -12.93
CA ARG A 140 -10.96 -2.09 -12.73
C ARG A 140 -11.72 -1.02 -11.96
N LEU A 141 -12.82 -0.53 -12.54
CA LEU A 141 -13.64 0.54 -11.94
C LEU A 141 -14.82 0.01 -11.12
N GLU A 142 -15.15 -1.28 -11.24
CA GLU A 142 -16.21 -1.90 -10.46
C GLU A 142 -15.92 -1.81 -8.96
N PRO A 143 -16.96 -1.55 -8.13
CA PRO A 143 -16.79 -1.48 -6.68
C PRO A 143 -16.28 -2.78 -6.05
N GLY A 144 -15.60 -2.65 -4.91
CA GLY A 144 -15.13 -3.80 -4.13
C GLY A 144 -13.89 -4.47 -4.70
N VAL A 145 -13.64 -5.70 -4.26
CA VAL A 145 -12.54 -6.56 -4.69
C VAL A 145 -13.09 -7.86 -5.27
N GLN A 146 -12.36 -8.46 -6.19
CA GLN A 146 -12.62 -9.84 -6.61
C GLN A 146 -12.35 -10.78 -5.43
N SER A 147 -13.05 -11.92 -5.37
CA SER A 147 -12.63 -12.99 -4.47
C SER A 147 -11.28 -13.57 -4.89
N CYS A 148 -10.59 -14.23 -3.94
CA CYS A 148 -9.32 -14.89 -4.25
C CYS A 148 -9.47 -15.93 -5.36
N GLU A 149 -10.54 -16.73 -5.33
CA GLU A 149 -10.85 -17.71 -6.37
C GLU A 149 -11.07 -17.05 -7.74
N GLU A 150 -11.85 -15.98 -7.78
CA GLU A 150 -12.11 -15.23 -9.01
C GLU A 150 -10.83 -14.63 -9.60
N THR A 151 -9.99 -14.03 -8.75
CA THR A 151 -8.69 -13.49 -9.15
C THR A 151 -7.77 -14.55 -9.74
N LEU A 152 -7.67 -15.70 -9.09
CA LEU A 152 -6.84 -16.81 -9.53
C LEU A 152 -7.38 -17.47 -10.81
N GLN A 153 -8.71 -17.56 -10.95
CA GLN A 153 -9.35 -18.09 -12.14
C GLN A 153 -9.15 -17.19 -13.36
N LYS A 154 -9.33 -15.87 -13.18
CA LYS A 154 -9.19 -14.88 -14.26
C LYS A 154 -7.74 -14.63 -14.63
N LYS A 155 -6.80 -14.85 -13.72
CA LYS A 155 -5.38 -14.47 -13.85
C LYS A 155 -5.17 -13.00 -14.21
N SER A 156 -6.13 -12.16 -13.89
CA SER A 156 -6.10 -10.72 -14.11
C SER A 156 -6.77 -10.00 -12.95
N ALA A 157 -6.15 -8.91 -12.47
CA ALA A 157 -6.51 -8.29 -11.23
C ALA A 157 -6.14 -6.79 -11.19
N SER A 158 -6.92 -6.00 -10.47
CA SER A 158 -6.51 -4.65 -10.07
C SER A 158 -5.61 -4.70 -8.83
N CYS A 159 -4.99 -3.56 -8.48
CA CYS A 159 -4.19 -3.44 -7.25
C CYS A 159 -4.96 -3.93 -6.01
N ARG A 160 -6.25 -3.61 -5.92
CA ARG A 160 -7.12 -4.02 -4.80
C ARG A 160 -7.29 -5.54 -4.74
N ASP A 161 -7.47 -6.19 -5.86
CA ASP A 161 -7.68 -7.64 -5.96
C ASP A 161 -6.39 -8.38 -5.61
N MET A 162 -5.25 -7.90 -6.12
CA MET A 162 -3.92 -8.45 -5.81
C MET A 162 -3.57 -8.28 -4.32
N ALA A 163 -3.81 -7.09 -3.77
CA ALA A 163 -3.57 -6.82 -2.35
C ALA A 163 -4.43 -7.72 -1.44
N TRP A 164 -5.69 -7.94 -1.79
CA TRP A 164 -6.57 -8.82 -1.01
C TRP A 164 -6.14 -10.28 -1.09
N LEU A 165 -5.77 -10.76 -2.27
CA LEU A 165 -5.24 -12.10 -2.44
C LEU A 165 -3.97 -12.30 -1.60
N LEU A 166 -3.03 -11.35 -1.64
CA LEU A 166 -1.82 -11.41 -0.81
C LEU A 166 -2.15 -11.42 0.68
N CYS A 167 -3.11 -10.59 1.14
CA CYS A 167 -3.57 -10.64 2.52
C CYS A 167 -4.05 -12.03 2.93
N GLN A 168 -4.86 -12.67 2.09
CA GLN A 168 -5.39 -14.01 2.40
C GLN A 168 -4.29 -15.08 2.38
N LEU A 169 -3.37 -15.04 1.43
CA LEU A 169 -2.23 -15.96 1.37
C LEU A 169 -1.37 -15.84 2.64
N LEU A 170 -1.01 -14.63 3.03
CA LEU A 170 -0.22 -14.38 4.24
C LEU A 170 -0.92 -14.93 5.49
N ARG A 171 -2.22 -14.72 5.62
CA ARG A 171 -3.01 -15.23 6.76
C ARG A 171 -3.07 -16.75 6.80
N HIS A 172 -3.25 -17.41 5.66
CA HIS A 172 -3.20 -18.87 5.55
C HIS A 172 -1.81 -19.43 5.94
N LEU A 173 -0.77 -18.63 5.76
CA LEU A 173 0.61 -18.95 6.14
C LEU A 173 0.95 -18.54 7.57
N GLY A 174 -0.05 -18.11 8.37
CA GLY A 174 0.11 -17.73 9.77
C GLY A 174 0.65 -16.32 10.00
N LEU A 175 0.78 -15.50 8.95
CA LEU A 175 1.28 -14.13 9.03
C LEU A 175 0.13 -13.12 9.10
N ALA A 176 0.12 -12.29 10.15
CA ALA A 176 -0.87 -11.25 10.32
C ALA A 176 -0.73 -10.19 9.22
N SER A 177 -1.81 -9.94 8.50
CA SER A 177 -1.80 -9.01 7.37
C SER A 177 -3.03 -8.13 7.32
N ARG A 178 -2.86 -6.91 6.78
CA ARG A 178 -3.92 -5.95 6.60
C ARG A 178 -3.92 -5.36 5.21
N PHE A 179 -5.10 -4.98 4.76
CA PHE A 179 -5.30 -4.30 3.50
C PHE A 179 -5.10 -2.80 3.69
N ALA A 180 -4.23 -2.21 2.90
CA ALA A 180 -3.96 -0.78 2.90
C ALA A 180 -4.45 -0.14 1.61
N SER A 181 -5.02 1.05 1.72
CA SER A 181 -5.31 1.94 0.61
C SER A 181 -4.66 3.30 0.81
N GLY A 182 -4.26 3.94 -0.27
CA GLY A 182 -3.59 5.21 -0.18
C GLY A 182 -3.34 5.86 -1.54
N TYR A 183 -2.52 6.89 -1.53
CA TYR A 183 -1.98 7.47 -2.75
C TYR A 183 -0.67 6.78 -3.11
N LEU A 184 -0.52 6.45 -4.38
CA LEU A 184 0.76 6.08 -4.97
C LEU A 184 1.31 7.29 -5.72
N ILE A 185 2.50 7.72 -5.36
CA ILE A 185 3.23 8.79 -6.02
C ILE A 185 4.50 8.19 -6.62
N GLN A 186 4.63 8.30 -7.91
CA GLN A 186 5.84 7.90 -8.64
C GLN A 186 6.41 9.12 -9.35
N LEU A 187 7.58 9.52 -8.94
CA LEU A 187 8.28 10.65 -9.56
C LEU A 187 9.24 10.12 -10.63
N LYS A 188 9.26 10.80 -11.77
CA LYS A 188 10.26 10.55 -12.79
C LYS A 188 11.65 10.76 -12.18
N PRO A 189 12.56 9.78 -12.32
CA PRO A 189 13.91 9.93 -11.82
C PRO A 189 14.67 11.01 -12.60
N ASP A 190 15.45 11.83 -11.89
CA ASP A 190 16.28 12.88 -12.50
C ASP A 190 17.44 12.31 -13.29
N VAL A 191 17.91 11.12 -12.89
CA VAL A 191 18.98 10.37 -13.54
C VAL A 191 18.50 8.95 -13.77
N GLN A 192 18.57 8.47 -15.01
CA GLN A 192 18.24 7.08 -15.31
C GLN A 192 19.26 6.14 -14.65
N SER A 193 18.77 5.05 -14.07
CA SER A 193 19.60 3.99 -13.57
C SER A 193 20.42 3.39 -14.72
N VAL A 194 21.73 3.19 -14.49
CA VAL A 194 22.62 2.55 -15.48
C VAL A 194 22.33 1.05 -15.55
N ASP A 195 22.02 0.44 -14.40
CA ASP A 195 21.71 -0.98 -14.26
C ASP A 195 20.40 -1.13 -13.44
N GLY A 196 19.29 -1.36 -14.11
CA GLY A 196 18.00 -1.59 -13.44
C GLY A 196 16.80 -1.13 -14.24
N PRO A 197 15.57 -1.40 -13.74
CA PRO A 197 14.37 -0.96 -14.43
C PRO A 197 14.33 0.57 -14.48
N SER A 198 14.04 1.12 -15.65
CA SER A 198 13.73 2.53 -15.81
C SER A 198 12.48 2.85 -14.98
N GLY A 199 12.56 3.87 -14.11
CA GLY A 199 11.37 4.38 -13.41
C GLY A 199 10.30 4.90 -14.38
N THR A 200 9.27 5.53 -13.85
CA THR A 200 8.22 6.14 -14.66
C THR A 200 8.78 7.25 -15.57
N GLU A 201 8.21 7.40 -16.76
CA GLU A 201 8.61 8.45 -17.72
C GLU A 201 8.08 9.83 -17.35
N GLN A 202 7.04 9.88 -16.52
CA GLN A 202 6.37 11.10 -16.06
C GLN A 202 6.05 10.97 -14.57
N ASP A 203 5.92 12.12 -13.90
CA ASP A 203 5.37 12.15 -12.56
C ASP A 203 3.93 11.66 -12.59
N PHE A 204 3.61 10.72 -11.71
CA PHE A 204 2.33 10.02 -11.69
C PHE A 204 1.81 9.92 -10.27
N THR A 205 0.50 10.03 -10.12
CA THR A 205 -0.20 9.73 -8.87
C THR A 205 -1.55 9.09 -9.14
N ASP A 206 -1.92 8.13 -8.31
CA ASP A 206 -3.23 7.49 -8.35
C ASP A 206 -3.61 6.96 -6.97
N LEU A 207 -4.89 6.62 -6.80
CA LEU A 207 -5.35 5.79 -5.69
C LEU A 207 -4.83 4.36 -5.87
N HIS A 208 -4.24 3.83 -4.82
CA HIS A 208 -3.61 2.53 -4.86
C HIS A 208 -3.97 1.68 -3.64
N ALA A 209 -3.75 0.38 -3.77
CA ALA A 209 -3.92 -0.57 -2.68
C ALA A 209 -2.75 -1.54 -2.64
N TRP A 210 -2.34 -1.88 -1.41
CA TRP A 210 -1.27 -2.83 -1.12
C TRP A 210 -1.58 -3.64 0.13
N THR A 211 -0.70 -4.53 0.47
CA THR A 211 -0.79 -5.36 1.68
C THR A 211 0.27 -4.93 2.67
N GLU A 212 -0.06 -4.94 3.94
CA GLU A 212 0.93 -4.80 5.00
C GLU A 212 0.94 -6.05 5.87
N VAL A 213 2.12 -6.58 6.17
CA VAL A 213 2.36 -7.72 7.05
C VAL A 213 3.00 -7.26 8.35
N TYR A 214 2.58 -7.81 9.47
CA TYR A 214 3.16 -7.49 10.77
C TYR A 214 4.36 -8.38 11.07
N LEU A 215 5.51 -7.77 11.29
CA LEU A 215 6.73 -8.46 11.70
C LEU A 215 7.16 -7.99 13.09
N PRO A 216 7.34 -8.90 14.07
CA PRO A 216 7.87 -8.55 15.38
C PRO A 216 9.20 -7.79 15.28
N GLY A 217 9.27 -6.63 15.94
CA GLY A 217 10.41 -5.71 15.86
C GLY A 217 10.32 -4.66 14.75
N ALA A 218 9.74 -4.99 13.58
CA ALA A 218 9.58 -4.06 12.45
C ALA A 218 8.21 -3.36 12.43
N GLY A 219 7.18 -3.99 13.02
CA GLY A 219 5.80 -3.52 12.90
C GLY A 219 5.17 -3.86 11.55
N TRP A 220 4.35 -2.97 11.01
CA TRP A 220 3.69 -3.16 9.72
C TRP A 220 4.63 -2.83 8.56
N VAL A 221 4.89 -3.81 7.71
CA VAL A 221 5.75 -3.72 6.52
C VAL A 221 4.90 -3.86 5.27
N GLY A 222 4.99 -2.89 4.36
CA GLY A 222 4.18 -2.85 3.14
C GLY A 222 4.76 -3.69 2.01
N LEU A 223 3.89 -4.42 1.33
CA LEU A 223 4.16 -5.25 0.15
C LEU A 223 3.21 -4.82 -0.97
N ASP A 224 3.74 -4.39 -2.08
CA ASP A 224 2.94 -4.05 -3.26
C ASP A 224 3.01 -5.17 -4.30
N PRO A 225 1.99 -6.04 -4.39
CA PRO A 225 1.99 -7.13 -5.35
C PRO A 225 1.82 -6.67 -6.80
N THR A 226 1.46 -5.41 -7.04
CA THR A 226 1.36 -4.86 -8.39
C THR A 226 2.75 -4.67 -9.00
N SER A 227 3.68 -4.16 -8.22
CA SER A 227 5.07 -3.96 -8.61
C SER A 227 5.97 -5.14 -8.27
N GLY A 228 5.56 -6.01 -7.34
CA GLY A 228 6.40 -7.07 -6.77
C GLY A 228 7.46 -6.54 -5.79
N LEU A 229 7.39 -5.27 -5.40
CA LEU A 229 8.32 -4.59 -4.51
C LEU A 229 7.69 -4.32 -3.13
N PHE A 230 8.51 -3.98 -2.16
CA PHE A 230 8.02 -3.44 -0.90
C PHE A 230 7.52 -2.01 -1.09
N ALA A 231 6.50 -1.63 -0.30
CA ALA A 231 5.98 -0.28 -0.32
C ALA A 231 7.05 0.70 0.16
N GLY A 232 7.38 1.64 -0.70
CA GLY A 232 8.39 2.66 -0.48
C GLY A 232 7.80 4.04 -0.14
N GLU A 233 8.62 5.06 -0.29
CA GLU A 233 8.29 6.46 0.02
C GLU A 233 7.11 7.04 -0.76
N GLY A 234 6.81 6.47 -1.92
CA GLY A 234 5.67 6.87 -2.75
C GLY A 234 4.31 6.35 -2.27
N HIS A 235 4.29 5.43 -1.31
CA HIS A 235 3.06 4.87 -0.77
C HIS A 235 2.58 5.68 0.44
N ILE A 236 1.63 6.57 0.23
CA ILE A 236 1.05 7.40 1.29
C ILE A 236 -0.23 6.75 1.79
N SER A 237 -0.15 6.04 2.91
CA SER A 237 -1.30 5.33 3.50
C SER A 237 -2.39 6.31 3.94
N LEU A 238 -3.61 6.03 3.52
CA LEU A 238 -4.84 6.72 3.94
C LEU A 238 -5.61 5.89 4.95
N CYS A 239 -5.72 4.60 4.70
CA CYS A 239 -6.51 3.70 5.53
C CYS A 239 -5.97 2.28 5.45
N SER A 240 -5.75 1.66 6.62
CA SER A 240 -5.34 0.26 6.73
C SER A 240 -6.30 -0.49 7.65
N THR A 241 -6.89 -1.58 7.15
CA THR A 241 -7.91 -2.35 7.88
C THR A 241 -7.78 -3.86 7.60
N PRO A 242 -8.36 -4.72 8.44
CA PRO A 242 -8.36 -6.15 8.18
C PRO A 242 -9.10 -6.55 6.89
N ASN A 243 -10.05 -5.74 6.43
CA ASN A 243 -10.91 -6.07 5.29
C ASN A 243 -10.96 -4.91 4.28
N PRO A 244 -10.98 -5.16 2.97
CA PRO A 244 -10.96 -4.13 1.93
C PRO A 244 -12.11 -3.12 2.03
N SER A 245 -13.29 -3.55 2.46
CA SER A 245 -14.46 -2.68 2.60
C SER A 245 -14.27 -1.54 3.60
N GLY A 246 -13.43 -1.75 4.63
CA GLY A 246 -13.08 -0.72 5.61
C GLY A 246 -12.11 0.33 5.07
N SER A 247 -11.37 0.03 4.00
CA SER A 247 -10.34 0.89 3.42
C SER A 247 -10.76 1.59 2.12
N ALA A 248 -12.00 1.43 1.68
CA ALA A 248 -12.48 2.12 0.47
C ALA A 248 -12.42 3.65 0.66
N PRO A 249 -11.87 4.42 -0.32
CA PRO A 249 -11.67 5.86 -0.20
C PRO A 249 -12.94 6.64 0.12
N ILE A 250 -14.05 6.27 -0.50
CA ILE A 250 -15.37 6.84 -0.24
C ILE A 250 -16.38 5.70 -0.17
N THR A 251 -17.19 5.71 0.88
CA THR A 251 -18.34 4.81 1.03
C THR A 251 -19.56 5.59 1.48
N GLY A 252 -20.72 5.13 1.07
CA GLY A 252 -21.98 5.78 1.46
C GLY A 252 -23.16 5.10 0.80
N SER A 253 -24.33 5.64 1.05
CA SER A 253 -25.56 5.21 0.40
C SER A 253 -26.31 6.40 -0.17
N VAL A 254 -26.86 6.20 -1.35
CA VAL A 254 -27.77 7.13 -2.03
C VAL A 254 -29.11 6.45 -2.28
N GLU A 255 -30.14 7.21 -2.57
CA GLU A 255 -31.38 6.64 -3.09
C GLU A 255 -31.09 5.98 -4.45
N PRO A 256 -31.86 4.97 -4.85
CA PRO A 256 -31.76 4.38 -6.18
C PRO A 256 -31.82 5.46 -7.26
N CYS A 257 -30.74 5.60 -8.01
CA CYS A 257 -30.61 6.60 -9.08
C CYS A 257 -29.56 6.16 -10.09
N GLU A 258 -29.63 6.68 -11.28
CA GLU A 258 -28.51 6.62 -12.23
C GLU A 258 -27.40 7.54 -11.72
N SER A 259 -26.18 7.05 -11.72
CA SER A 259 -25.01 7.83 -11.28
C SER A 259 -23.82 7.58 -12.17
N ALA A 260 -23.01 8.61 -12.36
CA ALA A 260 -21.71 8.52 -13.02
C ALA A 260 -20.63 8.97 -12.04
N LEU A 261 -19.51 8.24 -12.00
CA LEU A 261 -18.33 8.58 -11.23
C LEU A 261 -17.24 9.04 -12.19
N THR A 262 -16.67 10.20 -11.90
CA THR A 262 -15.45 10.68 -12.53
C THR A 262 -14.40 10.96 -11.46
N HIS A 263 -13.14 10.71 -11.74
CA HIS A 263 -12.05 11.07 -10.86
C HIS A 263 -10.88 11.60 -11.68
N GLU A 264 -10.13 12.50 -11.10
CA GLU A 264 -8.92 13.07 -11.68
C GLU A 264 -7.89 13.22 -10.56
N MET A 265 -6.64 12.95 -10.88
CA MET A 265 -5.53 13.13 -9.95
C MET A 265 -4.37 13.80 -10.68
N SER A 266 -3.70 14.70 -9.98
CA SER A 266 -2.53 15.40 -10.49
C SER A 266 -1.47 15.54 -9.42
N ILE A 267 -0.22 15.67 -9.85
CA ILE A 267 0.92 15.92 -9.00
C ILE A 267 1.76 17.06 -9.58
N THR A 268 2.28 17.90 -8.70
CA THR A 268 3.19 19.00 -9.07
C THR A 268 4.34 19.04 -8.06
N ARG A 269 5.58 19.10 -8.54
CA ARG A 269 6.75 19.32 -7.70
C ARG A 269 6.81 20.79 -7.29
N ILE A 270 6.80 21.05 -5.98
CA ILE A 270 6.88 22.43 -5.45
C ILE A 270 8.34 22.79 -5.18
N GLN A 271 9.09 21.86 -4.55
CA GLN A 271 10.51 22.02 -4.28
C GLN A 271 11.20 20.67 -4.45
N GLU A 272 12.29 20.68 -5.17
CA GLU A 272 13.11 19.49 -5.37
C GLU A 272 14.45 19.67 -4.64
N GLN A 273 14.76 18.77 -3.71
CA GLN A 273 16.11 18.66 -3.20
C GLN A 273 16.93 17.86 -4.21
N ARG A 274 18.07 18.39 -4.61
CA ARG A 274 18.99 17.67 -5.50
C ARG A 274 19.37 16.34 -4.83
N ARG A 275 18.96 15.24 -5.41
CA ARG A 275 19.44 13.92 -4.99
C ARG A 275 20.92 13.83 -5.33
N VAL A 276 21.76 13.65 -4.32
CA VAL A 276 23.18 13.38 -4.54
C VAL A 276 23.29 11.96 -5.05
N THR A 277 23.35 11.82 -6.37
CA THR A 277 23.45 10.51 -7.04
C THR A 277 24.84 9.90 -6.92
N LYS A 278 25.85 10.71 -6.54
CA LYS A 278 27.21 10.28 -6.23
C LYS A 278 27.48 10.58 -4.75
N PRO A 279 27.44 9.56 -3.84
CA PRO A 279 27.69 9.76 -2.41
C PRO A 279 29.13 10.21 -2.12
N TYR A 280 30.02 10.12 -3.11
CA TYR A 280 31.43 10.49 -3.00
C TYR A 280 31.79 11.53 -4.05
N THR A 281 32.67 12.45 -3.68
CA THR A 281 33.31 13.37 -4.62
C THR A 281 34.22 12.61 -5.57
N GLU A 282 34.59 13.23 -6.69
CA GLU A 282 35.52 12.61 -7.66
C GLU A 282 36.85 12.22 -7.04
N THR A 283 37.33 13.01 -6.07
CA THR A 283 38.56 12.74 -5.33
C THR A 283 38.45 11.52 -4.39
N GLU A 284 37.29 11.38 -3.78
CA GLU A 284 36.96 10.22 -2.91
C GLU A 284 36.86 8.95 -3.76
N TRP A 285 36.20 9.00 -4.94
CA TRP A 285 36.14 7.89 -5.88
C TRP A 285 37.51 7.46 -6.34
N GLN A 286 38.40 8.40 -6.69
CA GLN A 286 39.78 8.09 -7.07
C GLN A 286 40.53 7.42 -5.92
N SER A 287 40.27 7.82 -4.68
CA SER A 287 40.87 7.22 -3.49
C SER A 287 40.38 5.80 -3.26
N ILE A 288 39.05 5.55 -3.45
CA ILE A 288 38.46 4.22 -3.34
C ILE A 288 38.99 3.29 -4.43
N ASP A 289 39.10 3.77 -5.66
CA ASP A 289 39.60 3.02 -6.80
C ASP A 289 41.09 2.67 -6.63
N ALA A 290 41.89 3.60 -6.08
CA ALA A 290 43.27 3.37 -5.75
C ALA A 290 43.47 2.38 -4.60
N LEU A 291 42.52 2.34 -3.65
CA LEU A 291 42.50 1.36 -2.56
C LEU A 291 42.16 -0.03 -3.10
N GLY A 292 41.13 -0.14 -3.96
CA GLY A 292 40.74 -1.39 -4.63
C GLY A 292 41.92 -2.02 -5.39
N LYS A 293 42.63 -1.22 -6.16
CA LYS A 293 43.83 -1.67 -6.91
C LYS A 293 45.03 -2.10 -6.05
N LYS A 294 45.00 -1.83 -4.74
CA LYS A 294 46.03 -2.29 -3.80
C LYS A 294 45.65 -3.61 -3.08
N VAL A 295 44.44 -4.01 -3.17
CA VAL A 295 43.88 -5.21 -2.51
C VAL A 295 43.88 -6.41 -3.47
N ASP A 296 43.86 -6.15 -4.79
CA ASP A 296 44.13 -7.13 -5.84
C ASP A 296 45.65 -7.33 -6.06
#